data_48308ebdf805ff8fff661627512c60eb
#
_entry.id   48308ebdf805ff8fff661627512c60eb
#
_cell.length_a   1.000
_cell.length_b   1.000
_cell.length_c   1.000
_cell.angle_alpha   90.00
_cell.angle_beta   90.00
_cell.angle_gamma   90.00
#
_symmetry.space_group_name_H-M   'P 1'
#
loop_
_entity.id
_entity.type
_entity.pdbx_description
1 polymer ?
#
loop_
_entity_poly.entity_id
_entity_poly.type
_entity_poly.pdbx_seq_one_letter_code
_entity_poly.pdbx_strand_id
1 'polypeptide(L)'
;MTQILNDESRKHIEQVAEDVLGQLARTASAAKSKLSETACLTTDVLAGINTLTSGSTIQRLREIDSQNRESYELLSREPAIARVVVEDEEGERQIYYFCRGDQGMANLGVISYRAPIGRLASLPVGDQFRRSDGRELHVLERSQLRPALIADAWDSRDTVFEAEHFGPFTIESLRALLTEVAGEEVTEDILGQLLAEETVKANIIDGVRRSVITKMGLRDQPILDQYQDEIFRLPLDKRLLILGPPGTGKTTTLIRRLGQKLDTAFLEEGEQRLVETVASAQGISHANSWLMFTPTELLKQYLKEAFAREGVPASDLRIRTWQDYRRELARNAFGVLRTASGGGTFVLKDGLASLSEAALERPIQWFDDFDTWQRKAYVQELHDAATQLHEAKLPKS
;
A
#
# COMPACT_ATOMS: atom_id res chain seq x y z
N MET A 1 -28.14 1.18 -23.71
CA MET A 1 -28.71 -0.12 -24.09
C MET A 1 -28.79 -0.95 -22.85
N THR A 2 -29.97 -1.10 -22.27
CA THR A 2 -30.23 -1.94 -21.09
C THR A 2 -30.16 -3.38 -21.57
N GLN A 3 -29.09 -4.10 -21.31
CA GLN A 3 -29.05 -5.55 -21.50
C GLN A 3 -30.07 -6.15 -20.53
N ILE A 4 -31.13 -6.74 -21.07
CA ILE A 4 -32.09 -7.52 -20.30
C ILE A 4 -31.37 -8.74 -19.82
N LEU A 5 -31.04 -8.79 -18.50
CA LEU A 5 -30.47 -9.95 -17.85
C LEU A 5 -31.40 -11.14 -18.08
N ASN A 6 -30.82 -12.26 -18.54
CA ASN A 6 -31.52 -13.53 -18.63
C ASN A 6 -31.85 -14.02 -17.20
N ASP A 7 -32.96 -14.74 -17.03
CA ASP A 7 -33.42 -15.24 -15.72
C ASP A 7 -32.35 -16.08 -14.98
N GLU A 8 -31.53 -16.79 -15.72
CA GLU A 8 -30.39 -17.55 -15.14
C GLU A 8 -29.32 -16.63 -14.55
N SER A 9 -28.96 -15.56 -15.27
CA SER A 9 -27.99 -14.57 -14.80
C SER A 9 -28.49 -13.82 -13.58
N ARG A 10 -29.80 -13.52 -13.53
CA ARG A 10 -30.44 -12.87 -12.39
C ARG A 10 -30.35 -13.74 -11.13
N LYS A 11 -30.75 -15.01 -11.22
CA LYS A 11 -30.65 -15.96 -10.11
C LYS A 11 -29.20 -16.15 -9.63
N HIS A 12 -28.25 -16.18 -10.55
CA HIS A 12 -26.85 -16.28 -10.21
C HIS A 12 -26.37 -15.05 -9.39
N ILE A 13 -26.75 -13.85 -9.82
CA ILE A 13 -26.40 -12.61 -9.11
C ILE A 13 -27.06 -12.57 -7.72
N GLU A 14 -28.30 -13.02 -7.59
CA GLU A 14 -28.99 -13.13 -6.32
C GLU A 14 -28.24 -14.04 -5.35
N GLN A 15 -27.81 -15.20 -5.82
CA GLN A 15 -27.00 -16.13 -5.04
C GLN A 15 -25.65 -15.52 -4.63
N VAL A 16 -24.99 -14.84 -5.56
CA VAL A 16 -23.74 -14.12 -5.27
C VAL A 16 -23.96 -13.02 -4.23
N ALA A 17 -25.09 -12.31 -4.30
CA ALA A 17 -25.42 -11.26 -3.33
C ALA A 17 -25.61 -11.83 -1.92
N GLU A 18 -26.34 -12.96 -1.78
CA GLU A 18 -26.49 -13.67 -0.51
C GLU A 18 -25.15 -14.11 0.07
N ASP A 19 -24.30 -14.73 -0.76
CA ASP A 19 -22.98 -15.21 -0.37
C ASP A 19 -22.08 -14.06 0.12
N VAL A 20 -22.07 -12.95 -0.63
CA VAL A 20 -21.29 -11.75 -0.29
C VAL A 20 -21.77 -11.16 1.04
N LEU A 21 -23.06 -10.90 1.20
CA LEU A 21 -23.60 -10.32 2.43
C LEU A 21 -23.36 -11.23 3.64
N GLY A 22 -23.51 -12.53 3.45
CA GLY A 22 -23.20 -13.52 4.46
C GLY A 22 -21.71 -13.50 4.86
N GLN A 23 -20.81 -13.38 3.87
CA GLN A 23 -19.36 -13.30 4.15
C GLN A 23 -18.99 -11.99 4.86
N LEU A 24 -19.55 -10.85 4.43
CA LEU A 24 -19.31 -9.57 5.10
C LEU A 24 -19.70 -9.64 6.59
N ALA A 25 -20.86 -10.20 6.89
CA ALA A 25 -21.35 -10.35 8.25
C ALA A 25 -20.45 -11.28 9.10
N ARG A 26 -20.07 -12.45 8.54
CA ARG A 26 -19.17 -13.41 9.22
C ARG A 26 -17.81 -12.78 9.53
N THR A 27 -17.19 -12.15 8.53
CA THR A 27 -15.86 -11.53 8.68
C THR A 27 -15.89 -10.41 9.71
N ALA A 28 -16.88 -9.51 9.64
CA ALA A 28 -17.01 -8.40 10.58
C ALA A 28 -17.25 -8.88 12.02
N SER A 29 -18.11 -9.89 12.20
CA SER A 29 -18.39 -10.47 13.52
C SER A 29 -17.14 -11.13 14.11
N ALA A 30 -16.43 -11.93 13.32
CA ALA A 30 -15.19 -12.57 13.74
C ALA A 30 -14.08 -11.55 14.07
N ALA A 31 -13.96 -10.47 13.30
CA ALA A 31 -13.04 -9.39 13.60
C ALA A 31 -13.37 -8.68 14.92
N LYS A 32 -14.65 -8.39 15.18
CA LYS A 32 -15.11 -7.83 16.47
C LYS A 32 -14.83 -8.75 17.64
N SER A 33 -15.02 -10.06 17.49
CA SER A 33 -14.67 -11.05 18.52
C SER A 33 -13.18 -11.01 18.84
N LYS A 34 -12.33 -10.99 17.81
CA LYS A 34 -10.88 -10.89 17.99
C LYS A 34 -10.44 -9.59 18.66
N LEU A 35 -11.07 -8.47 18.34
CA LEU A 35 -10.82 -7.20 19.05
C LEU A 35 -11.15 -7.29 20.53
N SER A 36 -12.24 -7.98 20.89
CA SER A 36 -12.61 -8.17 22.29
C SER A 36 -11.68 -9.12 23.05
N GLU A 37 -11.17 -10.15 22.38
CA GLU A 37 -10.18 -11.08 22.95
C GLU A 37 -8.82 -10.38 23.19
N THR A 38 -8.37 -9.55 22.25
CA THR A 38 -7.09 -8.83 22.33
C THR A 38 -7.08 -7.76 23.43
N ALA A 39 -8.24 -7.26 23.84
CA ALA A 39 -8.35 -6.30 24.96
C ALA A 39 -7.91 -6.89 26.31
N CYS A 40 -7.68 -8.20 26.41
CA CYS A 40 -7.24 -8.89 27.62
C CYS A 40 -5.71 -9.05 27.77
N LEU A 41 -4.89 -8.58 26.83
CA LEU A 41 -3.43 -8.53 27.01
C LEU A 41 -3.05 -7.32 27.87
N THR A 42 -3.47 -7.37 29.14
CA THR A 42 -3.09 -6.37 30.13
C THR A 42 -1.59 -6.47 30.48
N THR A 43 -1.07 -5.39 31.02
CA THR A 43 0.33 -5.25 31.47
C THR A 43 0.80 -6.43 32.36
N ASP A 44 -0.13 -7.12 33.02
CA ASP A 44 0.14 -8.28 33.87
C ASP A 44 0.52 -9.55 33.10
N VAL A 45 -0.02 -9.76 31.90
CA VAL A 45 0.36 -10.90 31.04
C VAL A 45 1.76 -10.69 30.48
N LEU A 46 2.13 -9.45 30.15
CA LEU A 46 3.47 -9.08 29.71
C LEU A 46 4.50 -9.16 30.83
N ALA A 47 4.10 -8.93 32.09
CA ALA A 47 4.97 -9.08 33.26
C ALA A 47 5.25 -10.54 33.61
N GLY A 48 4.38 -11.47 33.18
CA GLY A 48 4.56 -12.92 33.35
C GLY A 48 5.48 -13.58 32.31
N ILE A 49 5.79 -12.89 31.22
CA ILE A 49 6.75 -13.37 30.21
C ILE A 49 8.15 -13.11 30.75
N ASN A 50 8.80 -14.18 31.09
CA ASN A 50 10.07 -14.37 31.76
C ASN A 50 11.14 -13.31 31.39
N THR A 51 11.89 -12.85 32.39
CA THR A 51 12.97 -11.84 32.40
C THR A 51 14.15 -12.09 31.43
N LEU A 52 14.10 -13.13 30.61
CA LEU A 52 15.10 -13.49 29.59
C LEU A 52 14.79 -12.95 28.18
N THR A 53 13.65 -12.29 27.98
CA THR A 53 13.27 -11.76 26.67
C THR A 53 13.88 -10.36 26.49
N SER A 54 14.68 -10.16 25.43
CA SER A 54 15.31 -8.87 25.15
C SER A 54 14.24 -7.78 24.91
N GLY A 55 14.52 -6.54 25.31
CA GLY A 55 13.59 -5.40 25.11
C GLY A 55 13.13 -5.24 23.66
N SER A 56 13.93 -5.63 22.68
CA SER A 56 13.61 -5.65 21.25
C SER A 56 12.52 -6.66 20.88
N THR A 57 12.44 -7.79 21.58
CA THR A 57 11.40 -8.82 21.35
C THR A 57 10.05 -8.34 21.87
N ILE A 58 10.04 -7.69 23.05
CA ILE A 58 8.83 -7.12 23.63
C ILE A 58 8.29 -5.99 22.74
N GLN A 59 9.17 -5.17 22.19
CA GLN A 59 8.77 -4.11 21.29
C GLN A 59 8.18 -4.66 19.99
N ARG A 60 8.78 -5.68 19.38
CA ARG A 60 8.23 -6.39 18.21
C ARG A 60 6.86 -7.00 18.48
N LEU A 61 6.68 -7.64 19.64
CA LEU A 61 5.38 -8.21 20.01
C LEU A 61 4.29 -7.13 20.13
N ARG A 62 4.62 -5.96 20.70
CA ARG A 62 3.70 -4.82 20.77
C ARG A 62 3.38 -4.25 19.39
N GLU A 63 4.35 -4.16 18.50
CA GLU A 63 4.16 -3.71 17.12
C GLU A 63 3.23 -4.66 16.36
N ILE A 64 3.45 -5.98 16.47
CA ILE A 64 2.59 -7.01 15.85
C ILE A 64 1.16 -6.94 16.42
N ASP A 65 1.02 -6.79 17.74
CA ASP A 65 -0.28 -6.72 18.38
C ASP A 65 -1.05 -5.45 17.96
N SER A 66 -0.35 -4.32 17.88
CA SER A 66 -0.92 -3.06 17.37
C SER A 66 -1.37 -3.17 15.91
N GLN A 67 -0.56 -3.77 15.04
CA GLN A 67 -0.89 -3.99 13.63
C GLN A 67 -2.08 -4.93 13.46
N ASN A 68 -2.11 -6.02 14.23
CA ASN A 68 -3.24 -6.94 14.21
C ASN A 68 -4.54 -6.25 14.65
N ARG A 69 -4.47 -5.43 15.69
CA ARG A 69 -5.62 -4.69 16.18
C ARG A 69 -6.14 -3.70 15.15
N GLU A 70 -5.27 -2.92 14.52
CA GLU A 70 -5.63 -2.00 13.43
C GLU A 70 -6.28 -2.76 12.27
N SER A 71 -5.75 -3.92 11.90
CA SER A 71 -6.32 -4.77 10.87
C SER A 71 -7.71 -5.31 11.23
N TYR A 72 -7.93 -5.73 12.49
CA TYR A 72 -9.26 -6.15 12.95
C TYR A 72 -10.24 -4.99 13.03
N GLU A 73 -9.81 -3.79 13.45
CA GLU A 73 -10.62 -2.58 13.40
C GLU A 73 -11.05 -2.24 11.97
N LEU A 74 -10.14 -2.35 11.01
CA LEU A 74 -10.43 -2.16 9.61
C LEU A 74 -11.45 -3.19 9.10
N LEU A 75 -11.22 -4.48 9.37
CA LEU A 75 -12.14 -5.57 8.96
C LEU A 75 -13.51 -5.47 9.61
N SER A 76 -13.61 -4.91 10.81
CA SER A 76 -14.90 -4.67 11.45
C SER A 76 -15.76 -3.60 10.74
N ARG A 77 -15.12 -2.74 9.92
CA ARG A 77 -15.76 -1.65 9.15
C ARG A 77 -15.80 -1.93 7.65
N GLU A 78 -14.79 -2.58 7.11
CA GLU A 78 -14.63 -2.93 5.69
C GLU A 78 -14.20 -4.42 5.58
N PRO A 79 -15.15 -5.37 5.74
CA PRO A 79 -14.83 -6.79 5.83
C PRO A 79 -14.20 -7.39 4.57
N ALA A 80 -14.60 -6.94 3.39
CA ALA A 80 -14.01 -7.34 2.11
C ALA A 80 -14.19 -6.25 1.06
N ILE A 81 -13.24 -6.16 0.12
CA ILE A 81 -13.23 -5.18 -0.98
C ILE A 81 -13.42 -5.83 -2.35
N ALA A 82 -13.21 -7.13 -2.45
CA ALA A 82 -13.43 -7.91 -3.67
C ALA A 82 -13.81 -9.35 -3.38
N ARG A 83 -14.58 -9.93 -4.31
CA ARG A 83 -14.79 -11.36 -4.45
C ARG A 83 -14.33 -11.78 -5.85
N VAL A 84 -13.58 -12.87 -5.95
CA VAL A 84 -13.10 -13.42 -7.23
C VAL A 84 -13.36 -14.91 -7.23
N VAL A 85 -13.93 -15.41 -8.33
CA VAL A 85 -14.04 -16.84 -8.60
C VAL A 85 -13.01 -17.20 -9.64
N VAL A 86 -12.25 -18.21 -9.34
CA VAL A 86 -11.24 -18.77 -10.26
C VAL A 86 -11.48 -20.24 -10.48
N GLU A 87 -10.97 -20.74 -11.61
CA GLU A 87 -10.93 -22.15 -11.95
C GLU A 87 -9.48 -22.55 -12.17
N ASP A 88 -9.07 -23.68 -11.60
CA ASP A 88 -7.73 -24.22 -11.81
C ASP A 88 -7.67 -25.14 -13.03
N GLU A 89 -6.47 -25.66 -13.34
CA GLU A 89 -6.23 -26.57 -14.48
C GLU A 89 -7.02 -27.88 -14.38
N GLU A 90 -7.47 -28.26 -13.17
CA GLU A 90 -8.25 -29.46 -12.91
C GLU A 90 -9.77 -29.21 -13.03
N GLY A 91 -10.18 -27.96 -13.25
CA GLY A 91 -11.57 -27.52 -13.34
C GLY A 91 -12.22 -27.29 -11.97
N GLU A 92 -11.42 -27.25 -10.89
CA GLU A 92 -11.94 -26.92 -9.56
C GLU A 92 -12.14 -25.42 -9.41
N ARG A 93 -13.35 -25.04 -8.95
CA ARG A 93 -13.67 -23.63 -8.70
C ARG A 93 -13.41 -23.24 -7.26
N GLN A 94 -12.71 -22.12 -7.09
CA GLN A 94 -12.37 -21.56 -5.79
C GLN A 94 -12.83 -20.10 -5.71
N ILE A 95 -13.37 -19.73 -4.54
CA ILE A 95 -13.84 -18.35 -4.29
C ILE A 95 -12.89 -17.70 -3.30
N TYR A 96 -12.36 -16.55 -3.69
CA TYR A 96 -11.49 -15.73 -2.85
C TYR A 96 -12.18 -14.42 -2.51
N TYR A 97 -12.12 -14.05 -1.22
CA TYR A 97 -12.49 -12.72 -0.74
C TYR A 97 -11.22 -11.97 -0.33
N PHE A 98 -11.10 -10.75 -0.79
CA PHE A 98 -9.94 -9.90 -0.52
C PHE A 98 -10.32 -8.75 0.39
N CYS A 99 -9.38 -8.38 1.30
CA CYS A 99 -9.51 -7.26 2.22
C CYS A 99 -8.28 -6.36 2.16
N ARG A 100 -8.35 -5.17 2.77
CA ARG A 100 -7.20 -4.26 2.92
C ARG A 100 -6.29 -4.61 4.09
N GLY A 101 -6.76 -5.43 5.04
CA GLY A 101 -5.99 -5.84 6.21
C GLY A 101 -4.71 -6.60 5.86
N ASP A 102 -3.82 -6.73 6.83
CA ASP A 102 -2.55 -7.41 6.68
C ASP A 102 -2.67 -8.94 6.70
N GLN A 103 -1.53 -9.64 6.55
CA GLN A 103 -1.50 -11.10 6.59
C GLN A 103 -1.97 -11.65 7.95
N GLY A 104 -2.49 -12.88 7.93
CA GLY A 104 -2.99 -13.54 9.13
C GLY A 104 -4.51 -13.60 9.23
N MET A 105 -5.24 -13.01 8.27
CA MET A 105 -6.69 -12.95 8.23
C MET A 105 -7.34 -14.15 7.50
N ALA A 106 -6.58 -15.12 7.02
CA ALA A 106 -7.09 -16.28 6.29
C ALA A 106 -8.09 -17.12 7.13
N ASN A 107 -7.92 -17.16 8.44
CA ASN A 107 -8.86 -17.80 9.37
C ASN A 107 -10.22 -17.09 9.47
N LEU A 108 -10.33 -15.86 8.94
CA LEU A 108 -11.58 -15.11 8.84
C LEU A 108 -12.26 -15.27 7.47
N GLY A 109 -11.73 -16.12 6.58
CA GLY A 109 -12.26 -16.35 5.24
C GLY A 109 -11.96 -15.21 4.25
N VAL A 110 -10.98 -14.35 4.58
CA VAL A 110 -10.52 -13.25 3.71
C VAL A 110 -9.00 -13.25 3.61
N ILE A 111 -8.50 -12.81 2.48
CA ILE A 111 -7.06 -12.74 2.16
C ILE A 111 -6.68 -11.28 1.95
N SER A 112 -5.51 -10.90 2.42
CA SER A 112 -4.99 -9.56 2.18
C SER A 112 -4.80 -9.31 0.68
N TYR A 113 -5.29 -8.15 0.21
CA TYR A 113 -5.02 -7.68 -1.15
C TYR A 113 -3.51 -7.49 -1.42
N ARG A 114 -2.72 -7.24 -0.37
CA ARG A 114 -1.25 -7.10 -0.46
C ARG A 114 -0.54 -8.42 -0.73
N ALA A 115 -1.15 -9.56 -0.40
CA ALA A 115 -0.59 -10.87 -0.66
C ALA A 115 -0.42 -11.14 -2.18
N PRO A 116 0.53 -12.00 -2.61
CA PRO A 116 0.74 -12.30 -4.02
C PRO A 116 -0.54 -12.72 -4.76
N ILE A 117 -1.37 -13.56 -4.13
CA ILE A 117 -2.65 -14.01 -4.68
C ILE A 117 -3.70 -12.87 -4.80
N GLY A 118 -3.52 -11.77 -4.06
CA GLY A 118 -4.36 -10.58 -4.15
C GLY A 118 -4.37 -9.93 -5.54
N ARG A 119 -3.42 -10.29 -6.43
CA ARG A 119 -3.42 -9.89 -7.83
C ARG A 119 -4.68 -10.31 -8.57
N LEU A 120 -5.31 -11.42 -8.18
CA LEU A 120 -6.58 -11.87 -8.75
C LEU A 120 -7.67 -10.80 -8.70
N ALA A 121 -7.69 -9.95 -7.67
CA ALA A 121 -8.69 -8.88 -7.53
C ALA A 121 -8.55 -7.77 -8.59
N SER A 122 -7.37 -7.60 -9.18
CA SER A 122 -7.09 -6.56 -10.20
C SER A 122 -7.11 -7.10 -11.64
N LEU A 123 -7.05 -8.41 -11.81
CA LEU A 123 -7.09 -9.02 -13.14
C LEU A 123 -8.51 -8.93 -13.74
N PRO A 124 -8.62 -8.68 -15.06
CA PRO A 124 -9.88 -8.83 -15.78
C PRO A 124 -10.37 -10.27 -15.76
N VAL A 125 -11.67 -10.43 -15.95
CA VAL A 125 -12.26 -11.75 -16.21
C VAL A 125 -11.72 -12.32 -17.52
N GLY A 126 -11.39 -13.62 -17.51
CA GLY A 126 -10.72 -14.32 -18.61
C GLY A 126 -9.19 -14.33 -18.55
N ASP A 127 -8.58 -13.49 -17.70
CA ASP A 127 -7.13 -13.49 -17.50
C ASP A 127 -6.67 -14.66 -16.61
N GLN A 128 -5.39 -14.98 -16.73
CA GLN A 128 -4.74 -16.07 -16.01
C GLN A 128 -3.76 -15.51 -14.97
N PHE A 129 -3.70 -16.21 -13.84
CA PHE A 129 -2.73 -15.96 -12.80
C PHE A 129 -1.94 -17.21 -12.47
N ARG A 130 -0.62 -17.15 -12.62
CA ARG A 130 0.27 -18.24 -12.24
C ARG A 130 0.71 -18.09 -10.78
N ARG A 131 0.36 -19.05 -9.96
CA ARG A 131 0.76 -19.14 -8.55
C ARG A 131 2.24 -19.52 -8.41
N SER A 132 2.83 -19.24 -7.25
CA SER A 132 4.22 -19.61 -6.93
C SER A 132 4.46 -21.13 -6.94
N ASP A 133 3.42 -21.93 -6.69
CA ASP A 133 3.46 -23.41 -6.79
C ASP A 133 3.37 -23.93 -8.24
N GLY A 134 3.28 -23.04 -9.23
CA GLY A 134 3.24 -23.33 -10.65
C GLY A 134 1.84 -23.54 -11.23
N ARG A 135 0.77 -23.60 -10.41
CA ARG A 135 -0.61 -23.74 -10.86
C ARG A 135 -1.10 -22.48 -11.54
N GLU A 136 -1.87 -22.64 -12.59
CA GLU A 136 -2.54 -21.54 -13.29
C GLU A 136 -4.00 -21.45 -12.84
N LEU A 137 -4.44 -20.23 -12.53
CA LEU A 137 -5.80 -19.93 -12.11
C LEU A 137 -6.43 -19.00 -13.15
N HIS A 138 -7.60 -19.35 -13.65
CA HIS A 138 -8.39 -18.55 -14.58
C HIS A 138 -9.44 -17.76 -13.82
N VAL A 139 -9.53 -16.45 -14.06
CA VAL A 139 -10.54 -15.59 -13.43
C VAL A 139 -11.86 -15.73 -14.17
N LEU A 140 -12.86 -16.33 -13.53
CA LEU A 140 -14.21 -16.53 -14.10
C LEU A 140 -15.16 -15.39 -13.74
N GLU A 141 -15.09 -14.89 -12.49
CA GLU A 141 -15.94 -13.81 -11.99
C GLU A 141 -15.17 -12.88 -11.08
N ARG A 142 -15.55 -11.63 -11.11
CA ARG A 142 -15.00 -10.59 -10.25
C ARG A 142 -16.10 -9.66 -9.76
N SER A 143 -16.13 -9.41 -8.44
CA SER A 143 -16.99 -8.41 -7.84
C SER A 143 -16.14 -7.43 -7.05
N GLN A 144 -16.26 -6.13 -7.35
CA GLN A 144 -15.69 -5.07 -6.52
C GLN A 144 -16.72 -4.63 -5.52
N LEU A 145 -16.39 -4.71 -4.23
CA LEU A 145 -17.30 -4.50 -3.12
C LEU A 145 -17.06 -3.14 -2.46
N ARG A 146 -18.14 -2.51 -2.00
CA ARG A 146 -18.12 -1.33 -1.13
C ARG A 146 -19.03 -1.60 0.06
N PRO A 147 -18.51 -2.32 1.07
CA PRO A 147 -19.30 -2.69 2.23
C PRO A 147 -19.76 -1.45 3.01
N ALA A 148 -21.00 -1.49 3.45
CA ALA A 148 -21.62 -0.49 4.30
C ALA A 148 -22.49 -1.18 5.34
N LEU A 149 -22.44 -0.72 6.59
CA LEU A 149 -23.34 -1.18 7.64
C LEU A 149 -24.51 -0.21 7.75
N ILE A 150 -25.73 -0.66 7.43
CA ILE A 150 -26.94 0.14 7.42
C ILE A 150 -27.96 -0.54 8.32
N ALA A 151 -28.46 0.18 9.32
CA ALA A 151 -29.45 -0.34 10.29
C ALA A 151 -29.05 -1.74 10.84
N ASP A 152 -27.80 -1.88 11.30
CA ASP A 152 -27.20 -3.11 11.82
C ASP A 152 -27.12 -4.29 10.85
N ALA A 153 -27.34 -4.06 9.56
CA ALA A 153 -27.18 -5.07 8.53
C ALA A 153 -26.16 -4.65 7.47
N TRP A 154 -25.37 -5.63 7.01
CA TRP A 154 -24.40 -5.40 5.97
C TRP A 154 -25.05 -5.27 4.59
N ASP A 155 -24.55 -4.32 3.82
CA ASP A 155 -24.83 -4.12 2.41
C ASP A 155 -23.50 -3.92 1.65
N SER A 156 -23.54 -4.02 0.32
CA SER A 156 -22.47 -3.55 -0.55
C SER A 156 -23.08 -2.64 -1.61
N ARG A 157 -22.66 -1.38 -1.61
CA ARG A 157 -23.17 -0.35 -2.52
C ARG A 157 -22.28 -0.20 -3.74
N ASP A 158 -22.89 0.19 -4.87
CA ASP A 158 -22.17 0.37 -6.14
C ASP A 158 -21.23 -0.82 -6.44
N THR A 159 -21.71 -2.03 -6.20
CA THR A 159 -20.97 -3.26 -6.46
C THR A 159 -20.81 -3.44 -7.96
N VAL A 160 -19.57 -3.46 -8.44
CA VAL A 160 -19.27 -3.76 -9.83
C VAL A 160 -19.11 -5.25 -9.97
N PHE A 161 -19.96 -5.87 -10.77
CA PHE A 161 -19.95 -7.31 -11.05
C PHE A 161 -19.56 -7.57 -12.51
N GLU A 162 -18.69 -8.54 -12.73
CA GLU A 162 -18.20 -8.97 -14.03
C GLU A 162 -18.02 -10.49 -14.02
N ALA A 163 -18.51 -11.17 -15.05
CA ALA A 163 -18.34 -12.59 -15.27
C ALA A 163 -18.02 -12.87 -16.74
N GLU A 164 -17.56 -14.07 -17.05
CA GLU A 164 -17.13 -14.46 -18.39
C GLU A 164 -18.22 -14.28 -19.46
N HIS A 165 -19.47 -14.45 -19.07
CA HIS A 165 -20.60 -14.42 -20.01
C HIS A 165 -21.44 -13.13 -19.94
N PHE A 166 -21.18 -12.24 -18.98
CA PHE A 166 -21.93 -11.00 -18.82
C PHE A 166 -21.20 -9.95 -17.96
N GLY A 167 -21.51 -8.68 -18.21
CA GLY A 167 -20.99 -7.54 -17.46
C GLY A 167 -19.97 -6.73 -18.25
N PRO A 168 -19.26 -5.76 -17.63
CA PRO A 168 -19.47 -5.32 -16.25
C PRO A 168 -20.74 -4.49 -16.06
N PHE A 169 -21.41 -4.64 -14.93
CA PHE A 169 -22.50 -3.77 -14.51
C PHE A 169 -22.42 -3.43 -13.02
N THR A 170 -23.05 -2.35 -12.65
CA THR A 170 -23.06 -1.85 -11.27
C THR A 170 -24.40 -2.14 -10.62
N ILE A 171 -24.35 -2.75 -9.43
CA ILE A 171 -25.51 -3.01 -8.59
C ILE A 171 -25.48 -1.97 -7.46
N GLU A 172 -26.49 -1.12 -7.37
CA GLU A 172 -26.54 -0.01 -6.40
C GLU A 172 -26.54 -0.51 -4.95
N SER A 173 -27.29 -1.59 -4.67
CA SER A 173 -27.33 -2.25 -3.36
C SER A 173 -27.62 -3.73 -3.52
N LEU A 174 -26.75 -4.58 -2.98
CA LEU A 174 -26.98 -6.03 -2.99
C LEU A 174 -28.17 -6.42 -2.12
N ARG A 175 -28.38 -5.71 -1.03
CA ARG A 175 -29.50 -5.98 -0.13
C ARG A 175 -30.85 -5.59 -0.73
N ALA A 176 -30.95 -4.43 -1.40
CA ALA A 176 -32.17 -4.01 -2.10
C ALA A 176 -32.54 -5.03 -3.19
N LEU A 177 -31.55 -5.54 -3.94
CA LEU A 177 -31.76 -6.58 -4.94
C LEU A 177 -32.46 -7.80 -4.35
N LEU A 178 -32.00 -8.30 -3.19
CA LEU A 178 -32.58 -9.47 -2.53
C LEU A 178 -33.97 -9.19 -1.95
N THR A 179 -34.22 -7.96 -1.46
CA THR A 179 -35.54 -7.55 -0.94
C THR A 179 -36.59 -7.44 -2.02
N GLU A 180 -36.22 -6.91 -3.20
CA GLU A 180 -37.13 -6.88 -4.36
C GLU A 180 -37.54 -8.28 -4.79
N VAL A 181 -36.62 -9.25 -4.75
CA VAL A 181 -36.89 -10.64 -5.12
C VAL A 181 -37.77 -11.34 -4.09
N ALA A 182 -37.59 -11.06 -2.80
CA ALA A 182 -38.41 -11.63 -1.73
C ALA A 182 -39.87 -11.11 -1.71
N GLY A 183 -40.17 -10.05 -2.50
CA GLY A 183 -41.50 -9.43 -2.50
C GLY A 183 -41.85 -8.76 -1.17
N GLU A 184 -40.89 -8.51 -0.29
CA GLU A 184 -41.06 -7.76 0.93
C GLU A 184 -41.08 -6.27 0.58
N GLU A 185 -42.17 -5.57 0.95
CA GLU A 185 -42.21 -4.11 0.84
C GLU A 185 -41.07 -3.52 1.66
N VAL A 186 -40.18 -2.76 0.99
CA VAL A 186 -39.14 -1.99 1.63
C VAL A 186 -39.79 -1.10 2.67
N THR A 187 -39.55 -1.35 3.95
CA THR A 187 -40.13 -0.55 5.01
C THR A 187 -39.78 0.92 4.78
N GLU A 188 -40.75 1.82 4.88
CA GLU A 188 -40.60 3.29 4.67
C GLU A 188 -39.41 3.88 5.44
N ASP A 189 -38.96 3.24 6.49
CA ASP A 189 -37.83 3.65 7.34
C ASP A 189 -36.49 3.49 6.63
N ILE A 190 -36.27 2.43 5.82
CA ILE A 190 -35.02 2.23 5.05
C ILE A 190 -35.02 3.18 3.84
N LEU A 191 -36.19 3.37 3.21
CA LEU A 191 -36.36 4.33 2.11
C LEU A 191 -36.12 5.76 2.60
N GLY A 192 -36.61 6.10 3.81
CA GLY A 192 -36.42 7.40 4.44
C GLY A 192 -34.95 7.70 4.75
N GLN A 193 -34.17 6.71 5.20
CA GLN A 193 -32.74 6.86 5.43
C GLN A 193 -31.95 6.99 4.13
N LEU A 194 -32.29 6.23 3.08
CA LEU A 194 -31.69 6.32 1.76
C LEU A 194 -31.97 7.69 1.11
N LEU A 195 -33.22 8.17 1.18
CA LEU A 195 -33.59 9.48 0.67
C LEU A 195 -32.99 10.64 1.48
N ALA A 196 -32.79 10.47 2.81
CA ALA A 196 -32.11 11.47 3.62
C ALA A 196 -30.63 11.63 3.24
N GLU A 197 -29.94 10.54 2.91
CA GLU A 197 -28.56 10.59 2.40
C GLU A 197 -28.47 11.18 0.98
N GLU A 198 -29.45 10.90 0.10
CA GLU A 198 -29.54 11.53 -1.22
C GLU A 198 -29.90 13.02 -1.11
N THR A 199 -30.80 13.39 -0.18
CA THR A 199 -31.16 14.80 0.03
C THR A 199 -29.98 15.62 0.56
N VAL A 200 -29.09 15.02 1.35
CA VAL A 200 -27.83 15.65 1.77
C VAL A 200 -26.87 15.83 0.59
N LYS A 201 -26.85 14.89 -0.36
CA LYS A 201 -26.06 15.03 -1.60
C LYS A 201 -26.71 16.05 -2.57
N ALA A 202 -28.03 16.07 -2.69
CA ALA A 202 -28.76 17.01 -3.55
C ALA A 202 -28.69 18.46 -3.05
N ASN A 203 -28.71 18.70 -1.74
CA ASN A 203 -28.56 20.04 -1.16
C ASN A 203 -27.14 20.63 -1.30
N ILE A 204 -26.18 19.87 -1.81
CA ILE A 204 -24.83 20.35 -2.13
C ILE A 204 -24.79 21.02 -3.52
N ILE A 205 -25.80 20.86 -4.37
CA ILE A 205 -25.81 21.40 -5.73
C ILE A 205 -26.31 22.86 -5.78
N ASP A 206 -27.15 23.30 -4.85
CA ASP A 206 -27.78 24.65 -4.89
C ASP A 206 -27.11 25.71 -4.01
N GLY A 207 -26.13 25.38 -3.26
CA GLY A 207 -25.37 26.34 -2.45
C GLY A 207 -23.91 26.22 -2.75
N VAL A 208 -23.33 27.14 -3.56
CA VAL A 208 -21.89 27.36 -3.64
C VAL A 208 -21.37 27.83 -2.26
N ARG A 209 -21.47 26.97 -1.26
CA ARG A 209 -20.54 27.01 -0.16
C ARG A 209 -19.29 26.32 -0.68
N ARG A 210 -18.25 27.10 -0.90
CA ARG A 210 -16.88 26.62 -0.82
C ARG A 210 -16.77 25.90 0.53
N SER A 211 -17.09 24.61 0.58
CA SER A 211 -16.55 23.78 1.61
C SER A 211 -15.06 23.92 1.42
N VAL A 212 -14.40 24.59 2.36
CA VAL A 212 -12.97 24.59 2.45
C VAL A 212 -12.59 23.11 2.37
N ILE A 213 -11.92 22.72 1.27
CA ILE A 213 -11.43 21.36 1.08
C ILE A 213 -10.36 21.20 2.15
N THR A 214 -10.78 20.88 3.37
CA THR A 214 -9.91 20.66 4.52
C THR A 214 -9.13 19.36 4.39
N LYS A 215 -9.48 18.51 3.41
CA LYS A 215 -8.74 17.29 3.07
C LYS A 215 -8.76 17.13 1.56
N MET A 216 -7.63 17.24 0.90
CA MET A 216 -7.47 16.76 -0.46
C MET A 216 -7.70 15.24 -0.43
N GLY A 217 -8.93 14.82 -0.80
CA GLY A 217 -9.26 13.42 -0.87
C GLY A 217 -8.47 12.75 -1.99
N LEU A 218 -7.53 11.90 -1.65
CA LEU A 218 -7.11 10.85 -2.58
C LEU A 218 -8.39 10.09 -2.93
N ARG A 219 -8.61 9.87 -4.22
CA ARG A 219 -9.71 9.04 -4.69
C ARG A 219 -9.54 7.68 -4.04
N ASP A 220 -10.44 7.31 -3.16
CA ASP A 220 -10.36 6.00 -2.49
C ASP A 220 -10.69 4.93 -3.53
N GLN A 221 -9.62 4.29 -4.02
CA GLN A 221 -9.70 3.18 -4.96
C GLN A 221 -9.20 1.94 -4.21
N PRO A 222 -10.11 1.12 -3.67
CA PRO A 222 -9.75 -0.03 -2.85
C PRO A 222 -8.89 -1.04 -3.63
N ILE A 223 -9.18 -1.21 -4.91
CA ILE A 223 -8.45 -2.12 -5.79
C ILE A 223 -7.77 -1.28 -6.87
N LEU A 224 -6.50 -1.55 -7.10
CA LEU A 224 -5.74 -0.95 -8.20
C LEU A 224 -6.23 -1.53 -9.54
N ASP A 225 -6.15 -0.74 -10.62
CA ASP A 225 -6.32 -1.31 -11.95
C ASP A 225 -5.14 -2.24 -12.31
N GLN A 226 -5.29 -3.02 -13.36
CA GLN A 226 -4.30 -4.04 -13.77
C GLN A 226 -2.89 -3.46 -13.91
N TYR A 227 -2.75 -2.28 -14.52
CA TYR A 227 -1.45 -1.64 -14.74
C TYR A 227 -0.85 -1.08 -13.46
N GLN A 228 -1.70 -0.50 -12.60
CA GLN A 228 -1.26 -0.03 -11.28
C GLN A 228 -0.84 -1.20 -10.39
N ASP A 229 -1.54 -2.34 -10.47
CA ASP A 229 -1.22 -3.54 -9.72
C ASP A 229 0.09 -4.18 -10.21
N GLU A 230 0.36 -4.15 -11.52
CA GLU A 230 1.68 -4.54 -12.03
C GLU A 230 2.81 -3.72 -11.41
N ILE A 231 2.67 -2.39 -11.40
CA ILE A 231 3.64 -1.49 -10.78
C ILE A 231 3.77 -1.77 -9.28
N PHE A 232 2.66 -1.98 -8.62
CA PHE A 232 2.59 -2.27 -7.19
C PHE A 232 3.40 -3.51 -6.81
N ARG A 233 3.39 -4.56 -7.63
CA ARG A 233 4.04 -5.84 -7.35
C ARG A 233 5.45 -6.00 -7.88
N LEU A 234 5.97 -5.07 -8.69
CA LEU A 234 7.34 -5.15 -9.20
C LEU A 234 8.37 -5.40 -8.09
N PRO A 235 9.41 -6.22 -8.31
CA PRO A 235 10.47 -6.47 -7.34
C PRO A 235 11.20 -5.21 -6.86
N LEU A 236 11.80 -5.25 -5.68
CA LEU A 236 12.51 -4.11 -5.06
C LEU A 236 13.73 -3.64 -5.88
N ASP A 237 14.40 -4.56 -6.57
CA ASP A 237 15.60 -4.29 -7.37
C ASP A 237 15.31 -3.56 -8.68
N LYS A 238 14.04 -3.43 -9.08
CA LYS A 238 13.67 -2.80 -10.35
C LYS A 238 13.68 -1.29 -10.28
N ARG A 239 14.39 -0.67 -11.23
CA ARG A 239 14.27 0.78 -11.48
C ARG A 239 12.97 1.04 -12.23
N LEU A 240 12.20 2.00 -11.74
CA LEU A 240 10.84 2.26 -12.23
C LEU A 240 10.69 3.72 -12.62
N LEU A 241 10.17 3.96 -13.81
CA LEU A 241 9.70 5.27 -14.28
C LEU A 241 8.21 5.18 -14.59
N ILE A 242 7.39 5.89 -13.79
CA ILE A 242 5.94 5.92 -13.97
C ILE A 242 5.55 7.16 -14.77
N LEU A 243 5.03 6.96 -15.96
CA LEU A 243 4.52 8.01 -16.83
C LEU A 243 3.00 7.94 -16.94
N GLY A 244 2.37 9.08 -17.10
CA GLY A 244 0.92 9.16 -17.27
C GLY A 244 0.37 10.56 -17.00
N PRO A 245 -0.87 10.86 -17.44
CA PRO A 245 -1.54 12.13 -17.19
C PRO A 245 -1.70 12.46 -15.70
N PRO A 246 -1.94 13.72 -15.33
CA PRO A 246 -2.34 14.07 -13.97
C PRO A 246 -3.62 13.34 -13.54
N GLY A 247 -3.71 12.93 -12.29
CA GLY A 247 -4.91 12.29 -11.73
C GLY A 247 -5.03 10.78 -11.98
N THR A 248 -4.08 10.13 -12.65
CA THR A 248 -4.09 8.67 -12.91
C THR A 248 -3.59 7.82 -11.74
N GLY A 249 -3.51 8.36 -10.54
CA GLY A 249 -3.15 7.59 -9.34
C GLY A 249 -1.66 7.23 -9.20
N LYS A 250 -0.74 7.81 -9.98
CA LYS A 250 0.71 7.50 -9.92
C LYS A 250 1.28 7.55 -8.49
N THR A 251 0.99 8.62 -7.79
CA THR A 251 1.47 8.82 -6.41
C THR A 251 0.85 7.81 -5.45
N THR A 252 -0.44 7.54 -5.57
CA THR A 252 -1.15 6.54 -4.77
C THR A 252 -0.57 5.15 -4.98
N THR A 253 -0.33 4.76 -6.23
CA THR A 253 0.29 3.48 -6.58
C THR A 253 1.70 3.36 -5.97
N LEU A 254 2.49 4.45 -6.02
CA LEU A 254 3.83 4.47 -5.43
C LEU A 254 3.79 4.33 -3.90
N ILE A 255 2.87 5.01 -3.21
CA ILE A 255 2.72 4.93 -1.76
C ILE A 255 2.28 3.51 -1.35
N ARG A 256 1.30 2.94 -2.04
CA ARG A 256 0.84 1.56 -1.79
C ARG A 256 1.95 0.54 -2.03
N ARG A 257 2.70 0.70 -3.13
CA ARG A 257 3.87 -0.14 -3.39
C ARG A 257 4.87 -0.04 -2.25
N LEU A 258 5.19 1.16 -1.80
CA LEU A 258 6.12 1.36 -0.69
C LEU A 258 5.58 0.69 0.59
N GLY A 259 4.31 0.87 0.92
CA GLY A 259 3.68 0.20 2.07
C GLY A 259 3.78 -1.32 2.00
N GLN A 260 3.52 -1.93 0.82
CA GLN A 260 3.70 -3.37 0.63
C GLN A 260 5.16 -3.81 0.82
N LYS A 261 6.09 -3.07 0.19
CA LYS A 261 7.50 -3.45 0.18
C LYS A 261 8.21 -3.20 1.51
N LEU A 262 7.66 -2.37 2.38
CA LEU A 262 8.19 -2.19 3.74
C LEU A 262 7.78 -3.30 4.71
N ASP A 263 6.69 -3.99 4.42
CA ASP A 263 6.27 -5.15 5.21
C ASP A 263 6.95 -6.42 4.68
N THR A 264 7.84 -6.97 5.49
CA THR A 264 8.61 -8.17 5.12
C THR A 264 7.75 -9.41 4.88
N ALA A 265 6.53 -9.42 5.43
CA ALA A 265 5.59 -10.52 5.25
C ALA A 265 5.05 -10.65 3.81
N PHE A 266 5.09 -9.56 3.03
CA PHE A 266 4.63 -9.54 1.64
C PHE A 266 5.76 -9.60 0.61
N LEU A 267 7.02 -9.69 1.06
CA LEU A 267 8.16 -9.80 0.18
C LEU A 267 8.30 -11.22 -0.38
N GLU A 268 8.68 -11.32 -1.64
CA GLU A 268 9.09 -12.60 -2.23
C GLU A 268 10.45 -13.06 -1.65
N GLU A 269 10.74 -14.36 -1.73
CA GLU A 269 12.00 -14.91 -1.18
C GLU A 269 13.26 -14.18 -1.65
N GLY A 270 13.32 -13.80 -2.93
CA GLY A 270 14.44 -13.04 -3.50
C GLY A 270 14.59 -11.65 -2.88
N GLU A 271 13.47 -10.99 -2.63
CA GLU A 271 13.43 -9.68 -1.98
C GLU A 271 13.79 -9.77 -0.49
N GLN A 272 13.33 -10.81 0.21
CA GLN A 272 13.66 -11.04 1.62
C GLN A 272 15.18 -11.22 1.78
N ARG A 273 15.80 -12.04 0.94
CA ARG A 273 17.27 -12.24 0.94
C ARG A 273 18.03 -10.94 0.68
N LEU A 274 17.54 -10.12 -0.26
CA LEU A 274 18.14 -8.82 -0.55
C LEU A 274 18.07 -7.90 0.68
N VAL A 275 16.92 -7.80 1.31
CA VAL A 275 16.71 -6.98 2.51
C VAL A 275 17.58 -7.44 3.67
N GLU A 276 17.67 -8.74 3.93
CA GLU A 276 18.53 -9.31 4.98
C GLU A 276 20.00 -9.01 4.73
N THR A 277 20.45 -9.14 3.47
CA THR A 277 21.85 -8.85 3.10
C THR A 277 22.18 -7.37 3.35
N VAL A 278 21.30 -6.44 2.94
CA VAL A 278 21.51 -5.01 3.11
C VAL A 278 21.41 -4.61 4.59
N ALA A 279 20.44 -5.14 5.32
CA ALA A 279 20.27 -4.87 6.74
C ALA A 279 21.50 -5.33 7.55
N SER A 280 22.05 -6.50 7.23
CA SER A 280 23.27 -7.03 7.87
C SER A 280 24.49 -6.19 7.56
N ALA A 281 24.62 -5.67 6.33
CA ALA A 281 25.77 -4.88 5.91
C ALA A 281 25.75 -3.45 6.44
N GLN A 282 24.58 -2.83 6.57
CA GLN A 282 24.45 -1.40 6.88
C GLN A 282 23.87 -1.11 8.27
N GLY A 283 23.33 -2.11 8.97
CA GLY A 283 22.73 -1.95 10.29
C GLY A 283 21.43 -1.10 10.28
N ILE A 284 20.85 -0.86 9.11
CA ILE A 284 19.64 -0.06 8.94
C ILE A 284 18.44 -1.01 8.89
N SER A 285 17.43 -0.78 9.74
CA SER A 285 16.17 -1.50 9.68
C SER A 285 15.50 -1.29 8.33
N HIS A 286 14.93 -2.34 7.76
CA HIS A 286 14.23 -2.29 6.47
C HIS A 286 13.13 -1.21 6.43
N ALA A 287 12.32 -1.11 7.47
CA ALA A 287 11.30 -0.07 7.63
C ALA A 287 11.86 1.36 7.54
N ASN A 288 13.16 1.51 7.76
CA ASN A 288 13.87 2.79 7.73
C ASN A 288 14.76 2.98 6.50
N SER A 289 14.75 2.07 5.53
CA SER A 289 15.69 2.05 4.38
C SER A 289 15.21 2.86 3.17
N TRP A 290 14.22 3.72 3.29
CA TRP A 290 13.65 4.46 2.18
C TRP A 290 13.71 5.97 2.35
N LEU A 291 13.72 6.68 1.23
CA LEU A 291 13.61 8.13 1.15
C LEU A 291 12.69 8.51 -0.02
N MET A 292 11.88 9.53 0.17
CA MET A 292 11.04 10.12 -0.87
C MET A 292 11.34 11.60 -1.01
N PHE A 293 11.57 12.04 -2.26
CA PHE A 293 11.81 13.43 -2.56
C PHE A 293 10.62 14.09 -3.23
N THR A 294 10.35 15.32 -2.83
CA THR A 294 9.30 16.16 -3.40
C THR A 294 9.88 17.48 -3.87
N PRO A 295 9.30 18.11 -4.88
CA PRO A 295 9.77 19.42 -5.34
C PRO A 295 9.45 20.57 -4.36
N THR A 296 8.36 20.48 -3.59
CA THR A 296 7.87 21.57 -2.73
C THR A 296 7.47 21.08 -1.34
N GLU A 297 7.51 21.99 -0.36
CA GLU A 297 7.06 21.72 1.01
C GLU A 297 5.55 21.45 1.08
N LEU A 298 4.75 22.13 0.25
CA LEU A 298 3.30 21.86 0.18
C LEU A 298 3.00 20.41 -0.25
N LEU A 299 3.71 19.94 -1.27
CA LEU A 299 3.54 18.54 -1.72
C LEU A 299 4.02 17.55 -0.66
N LYS A 300 5.06 17.90 0.11
CA LYS A 300 5.52 17.08 1.24
C LYS A 300 4.42 16.90 2.29
N GLN A 301 3.72 17.97 2.68
CA GLN A 301 2.61 17.88 3.64
C GLN A 301 1.46 17.02 3.10
N TYR A 302 1.09 17.24 1.84
CA TYR A 302 0.09 16.40 1.17
C TYR A 302 0.47 14.91 1.16
N LEU A 303 1.73 14.61 0.86
CA LEU A 303 2.21 13.22 0.86
C LEU A 303 2.18 12.61 2.26
N LYS A 304 2.53 13.34 3.31
CA LYS A 304 2.42 12.85 4.69
C LYS A 304 1.00 12.41 5.04
N GLU A 305 0.00 13.19 4.65
CA GLU A 305 -1.40 12.79 4.83
C GLU A 305 -1.77 11.54 4.01
N ALA A 306 -1.27 11.46 2.78
CA ALA A 306 -1.49 10.31 1.92
C ALA A 306 -0.86 9.03 2.49
N PHE A 307 0.36 9.13 3.01
CA PHE A 307 1.05 8.03 3.68
C PHE A 307 0.33 7.57 4.95
N ALA A 308 -0.15 8.51 5.76
CA ALA A 308 -0.90 8.21 6.97
C ALA A 308 -2.21 7.43 6.67
N ARG A 309 -2.88 7.74 5.54
CA ARG A 309 -4.08 7.00 5.10
C ARG A 309 -3.80 5.57 4.70
N GLU A 310 -2.63 5.32 4.12
CA GLU A 310 -2.20 3.98 3.71
C GLU A 310 -1.47 3.24 4.83
N GLY A 311 -1.47 3.77 6.06
CA GLY A 311 -0.84 3.16 7.23
C GLY A 311 0.69 3.11 7.16
N VAL A 312 1.32 3.89 6.29
CA VAL A 312 2.78 3.91 6.12
C VAL A 312 3.38 5.04 6.96
N PRO A 313 4.23 4.74 7.96
CA PRO A 313 4.88 5.76 8.77
C PRO A 313 5.74 6.70 7.92
N ALA A 314 5.46 8.00 7.96
CA ALA A 314 6.14 9.00 7.16
C ALA A 314 6.60 10.19 8.02
N SER A 315 7.88 10.22 8.34
CA SER A 315 8.51 11.32 9.09
C SER A 315 9.14 12.35 8.13
N ASP A 316 9.49 13.53 8.68
CA ASP A 316 10.26 14.54 7.97
C ASP A 316 11.66 14.07 7.54
N LEU A 317 12.16 13.02 8.16
CA LEU A 317 13.41 12.39 7.77
C LEU A 317 13.26 11.52 6.52
N ARG A 318 12.05 11.04 6.22
CA ARG A 318 11.76 10.13 5.11
C ARG A 318 11.18 10.83 3.89
N ILE A 319 10.30 11.81 4.09
CA ILE A 319 9.77 12.63 3.00
C ILE A 319 10.44 14.01 3.09
N ARG A 320 11.22 14.34 2.08
CA ARG A 320 12.08 15.53 2.09
C ARG A 320 11.93 16.30 0.78
N THR A 321 12.15 17.60 0.85
CA THR A 321 12.40 18.35 -0.38
C THR A 321 13.84 18.08 -0.85
N TRP A 322 14.00 17.97 -2.17
CA TRP A 322 15.34 17.81 -2.73
C TRP A 322 16.27 18.96 -2.34
N GLN A 323 15.71 20.17 -2.26
CA GLN A 323 16.46 21.37 -1.90
C GLN A 323 17.05 21.29 -0.49
N ASP A 324 16.25 20.85 0.50
CA ASP A 324 16.72 20.75 1.89
C ASP A 324 17.72 19.61 2.06
N TYR A 325 17.45 18.47 1.42
CA TYR A 325 18.37 17.34 1.45
C TYR A 325 19.72 17.67 0.83
N ARG A 326 19.73 18.35 -0.31
CA ARG A 326 20.96 18.81 -0.96
C ARG A 326 21.75 19.77 -0.06
N ARG A 327 21.06 20.71 0.61
CA ARG A 327 21.72 21.62 1.55
C ARG A 327 22.32 20.90 2.74
N GLU A 328 21.62 19.92 3.27
CA GLU A 328 22.12 19.10 4.38
C GLU A 328 23.34 18.28 3.98
N LEU A 329 23.33 17.63 2.83
CA LEU A 329 24.49 16.92 2.29
C LEU A 329 25.69 17.87 2.13
N ALA A 330 25.46 19.03 1.53
CA ALA A 330 26.52 20.02 1.31
C ALA A 330 27.12 20.54 2.63
N ARG A 331 26.32 20.62 3.68
CA ARG A 331 26.76 21.05 5.00
C ARG A 331 27.40 19.94 5.80
N ASN A 332 26.74 18.80 5.92
CA ASN A 332 27.07 17.76 6.90
C ASN A 332 27.97 16.67 6.33
N ALA A 333 27.71 16.23 5.10
CA ALA A 333 28.48 15.14 4.48
C ALA A 333 29.70 15.67 3.71
N PHE A 334 29.51 16.68 2.86
CA PHE A 334 30.60 17.22 2.04
C PHE A 334 31.34 18.39 2.68
N GLY A 335 30.72 19.06 3.67
CA GLY A 335 31.31 20.18 4.36
C GLY A 335 31.64 21.39 3.47
N VAL A 336 30.99 21.51 2.30
CA VAL A 336 31.20 22.60 1.34
C VAL A 336 30.45 23.89 1.71
N LEU A 337 29.40 23.77 2.56
CA LEU A 337 28.64 24.90 3.06
C LEU A 337 28.96 25.14 4.55
N ARG A 338 28.97 26.41 4.95
CA ARG A 338 29.00 26.82 6.34
C ARG A 338 27.92 27.86 6.60
N THR A 339 27.47 28.00 7.83
CA THR A 339 26.65 29.13 8.23
C THR A 339 27.50 30.37 8.33
N ALA A 340 27.00 31.52 7.89
CA ALA A 340 27.59 32.79 8.20
C ALA A 340 27.60 32.99 9.73
N SER A 341 28.63 33.60 10.27
CA SER A 341 28.76 33.89 11.71
C SER A 341 27.53 34.69 12.16
N GLY A 342 26.74 34.14 13.04
CA GLY A 342 25.59 34.83 13.62
C GLY A 342 24.24 34.50 13.02
N GLY A 343 24.12 33.59 12.01
CA GLY A 343 22.83 33.20 11.75
C GLY A 343 22.30 32.81 10.41
N GLY A 344 22.15 31.63 10.13
CA GLY A 344 21.15 31.07 9.22
C GLY A 344 21.41 31.08 7.72
N THR A 345 22.28 31.88 7.17
CA THR A 345 22.61 31.90 5.73
C THR A 345 23.84 31.03 5.48
N PHE A 346 23.69 30.04 4.60
CA PHE A 346 24.80 29.21 4.17
C PHE A 346 25.60 29.96 3.11
N VAL A 347 26.93 29.91 3.28
CA VAL A 347 27.89 30.44 2.31
C VAL A 347 28.93 29.39 1.95
N LEU A 348 29.54 29.48 0.78
CA LEU A 348 30.66 28.65 0.40
C LEU A 348 31.82 28.85 1.35
N LYS A 349 32.54 27.80 1.70
CA LYS A 349 33.77 27.89 2.48
C LYS A 349 34.85 28.64 1.70
N ASP A 350 35.61 29.49 2.40
CA ASP A 350 36.77 30.13 1.80
C ASP A 350 37.80 29.06 1.37
N GLY A 351 38.43 29.27 0.26
CA GLY A 351 39.44 28.35 -0.28
C GLY A 351 38.89 27.16 -1.11
N LEU A 352 37.56 27.06 -1.29
CA LEU A 352 37.02 26.16 -2.31
C LEU A 352 37.28 26.76 -3.68
N ALA A 353 37.86 25.97 -4.57
CA ALA A 353 37.94 26.33 -6.00
C ALA A 353 36.53 26.52 -6.55
N SER A 354 36.27 27.65 -7.19
CA SER A 354 35.03 27.82 -7.96
C SER A 354 35.03 26.86 -9.14
N LEU A 355 33.84 26.42 -9.54
CA LEU A 355 33.71 25.64 -10.76
C LEU A 355 34.27 26.47 -11.94
N SER A 356 34.96 25.79 -12.85
CA SER A 356 35.44 26.42 -14.08
C SER A 356 34.26 26.87 -14.93
N GLU A 357 34.47 27.90 -15.77
CA GLU A 357 33.47 28.37 -16.72
C GLU A 357 33.00 27.22 -17.64
N ALA A 358 33.91 26.35 -18.06
CA ALA A 358 33.62 25.15 -18.84
C ALA A 358 32.69 24.17 -18.10
N ALA A 359 32.79 24.04 -16.78
CA ALA A 359 31.92 23.18 -15.98
C ALA A 359 30.50 23.76 -15.85
N LEU A 360 30.35 25.08 -15.88
CA LEU A 360 29.05 25.75 -15.89
C LEU A 360 28.34 25.66 -17.24
N GLU A 361 29.13 25.78 -18.33
CA GLU A 361 28.60 25.70 -19.69
C GLU A 361 28.29 24.25 -20.13
N ARG A 362 29.00 23.28 -19.58
CA ARG A 362 28.89 21.86 -19.94
C ARG A 362 28.69 20.97 -18.70
N PRO A 363 27.48 20.94 -18.14
CA PRO A 363 27.21 20.15 -16.94
C PRO A 363 27.48 18.65 -17.10
N ILE A 364 27.36 18.10 -18.31
CA ILE A 364 27.66 16.71 -18.65
C ILE A 364 29.17 16.45 -18.49
N GLN A 365 30.02 17.35 -18.96
CA GLN A 365 31.47 17.21 -18.84
C GLN A 365 31.89 17.22 -17.36
N TRP A 366 31.28 18.03 -16.54
CA TRP A 366 31.53 18.03 -15.08
C TRP A 366 31.18 16.69 -14.45
N PHE A 367 30.07 16.09 -14.87
CA PHE A 367 29.68 14.75 -14.41
C PHE A 367 30.69 13.69 -14.87
N ASP A 368 31.13 13.72 -16.13
CA ASP A 368 32.12 12.78 -16.67
C ASP A 368 33.47 12.89 -15.97
N ASP A 369 33.91 14.12 -15.67
CA ASP A 369 35.12 14.38 -14.92
C ASP A 369 35.00 13.87 -13.47
N PHE A 370 33.85 14.08 -12.82
CA PHE A 370 33.58 13.55 -11.50
C PHE A 370 33.52 12.02 -11.50
N ASP A 371 32.84 11.40 -12.43
CA ASP A 371 32.76 9.93 -12.54
C ASP A 371 34.16 9.33 -12.78
N THR A 372 34.94 9.97 -13.64
CA THR A 372 36.33 9.55 -13.89
C THR A 372 37.21 9.68 -12.65
N TRP A 373 37.08 10.77 -11.92
CA TRP A 373 37.81 10.98 -10.68
C TRP A 373 37.40 9.96 -9.60
N GLN A 374 36.11 9.75 -9.42
CA GLN A 374 35.56 8.82 -8.44
C GLN A 374 36.02 7.39 -8.73
N ARG A 375 35.99 6.96 -9.99
CA ARG A 375 36.49 5.61 -10.37
C ARG A 375 37.96 5.46 -10.10
N LYS A 376 38.79 6.47 -10.41
CA LYS A 376 40.25 6.43 -10.12
C LYS A 376 40.51 6.38 -8.60
N ALA A 377 39.82 7.20 -7.83
CA ALA A 377 39.96 7.22 -6.37
C ALA A 377 39.55 5.86 -5.77
N TYR A 378 38.46 5.28 -6.21
CA TYR A 378 38.01 3.98 -5.72
C TYR A 378 38.96 2.83 -6.08
N VAL A 379 39.47 2.82 -7.32
CA VAL A 379 40.48 1.83 -7.75
C VAL A 379 41.76 1.98 -6.94
N GLN A 380 42.17 3.22 -6.64
CA GLN A 380 43.35 3.47 -5.83
C GLN A 380 43.18 2.96 -4.38
N GLU A 381 42.03 3.26 -3.76
CA GLU A 381 41.68 2.76 -2.43
C GLU A 381 41.71 1.22 -2.36
N LEU A 382 41.13 0.56 -3.39
CA LEU A 382 41.18 -0.90 -3.47
C LEU A 382 42.60 -1.44 -3.60
N HIS A 383 43.45 -0.76 -4.38
CA HIS A 383 44.85 -1.14 -4.58
C HIS A 383 45.63 -0.98 -3.29
N ASP A 384 45.43 0.13 -2.59
CA ASP A 384 46.05 0.43 -1.33
C ASP A 384 45.64 -0.59 -0.25
N ALA A 385 44.36 -0.91 -0.17
CA ALA A 385 43.81 -1.93 0.71
C ALA A 385 44.37 -3.33 0.39
N ALA A 386 44.47 -3.70 -0.89
CA ALA A 386 45.09 -4.96 -1.31
C ALA A 386 46.57 -5.04 -0.95
N THR A 387 47.31 -3.93 -1.09
CA THR A 387 48.72 -3.82 -0.70
C THR A 387 48.90 -4.01 0.80
N GLN A 388 48.05 -3.30 1.60
CA GLN A 388 48.05 -3.47 3.06
C GLN A 388 47.74 -4.90 3.49
N LEU A 389 46.76 -5.56 2.83
CA LEU A 389 46.44 -6.97 3.09
C LEU A 389 47.59 -7.90 2.71
N HIS A 390 48.31 -7.60 1.62
CA HIS A 390 49.47 -8.38 1.19
C HIS A 390 50.65 -8.22 2.15
N GLU A 391 50.89 -7.02 2.66
CA GLU A 391 51.93 -6.70 3.65
C GLU A 391 51.57 -7.20 5.05
N ALA A 392 50.29 -7.29 5.38
CA ALA A 392 49.82 -7.88 6.64
C ALA A 392 50.16 -9.37 6.65
N LYS A 393 51.23 -9.74 7.39
CA LYS A 393 51.59 -11.14 7.63
C LYS A 393 50.47 -11.81 8.42
N LEU A 394 49.47 -12.34 7.73
CA LEU A 394 48.44 -13.16 8.37
C LEU A 394 49.07 -14.40 8.95
N PRO A 395 48.81 -14.78 10.21
CA PRO A 395 49.28 -16.00 10.78
C PRO A 395 48.81 -17.17 9.91
N LYS A 396 49.72 -18.02 9.51
CA LYS A 396 49.42 -19.28 8.83
C LYS A 396 48.55 -20.12 9.78
N SER A 397 47.28 -20.36 9.39
CA SER A 397 46.39 -21.28 10.08
C SER A 397 46.89 -22.70 10.04
#